data_14d8d546bfd8bc9d480608c77e771b88
#
_entry.id   14d8d546bfd8bc9d480608c77e771b88
#
_cell.length_a   1.000
_cell.length_b   1.000
_cell.length_c   1.000
_cell.angle_alpha   90.00
_cell.angle_beta   90.00
_cell.angle_gamma   90.00
#
_symmetry.space_group_name_H-M   'P 1'
#
loop_
_entity.id
_entity.type
_entity.pdbx_description
1 polymer ?
#
loop_
_entity_poly.entity_id
_entity_poly.type
_entity_poly.pdbx_seq_one_letter_code
_entity_poly.pdbx_strand_id
1 'polypeptide(L)'
;PQGEVSSKPVTIDFSGLTDLEIDAGYLLPITIDQVSGGMGTLGGSKTICYVVRRSSAITTAVSLKNNFFEVPGFDKGSSTADVVNNMKQLTYEAIIRVNNFKNGVTAREISTIMGIEQYCLFRLGDAGFPAQQLQFSCNEIKFPNADNSKLLQEGEWYHVAVTFDTEKKVAVIYVDGREQSRIEDYGEGKPINLGMQNRGKDFMFKIGHSYGEPTDFSRQLDGEICEVRVWNVMRTQQEIFDNMYNVDPATTGLCAYWKFNEGHGDIAEDYTGHGNDAHVHISPAVWPQGIEVTQKNKE
;
A
#
# COMPACT_ATOMS: atom_id res chain seq x y z
N PRO A 1 25.22 -7.42 29.22
CA PRO A 1 26.52 -7.13 29.78
C PRO A 1 26.39 -6.33 31.07
N GLN A 2 27.33 -6.47 31.99
CA GLN A 2 27.26 -5.81 33.27
C GLN A 2 27.43 -4.29 33.10
N GLY A 3 26.46 -3.50 33.57
CA GLY A 3 26.47 -2.04 33.43
C GLY A 3 25.79 -1.46 32.17
N GLU A 4 25.26 -2.31 31.30
CA GLU A 4 24.48 -1.85 30.14
C GLU A 4 22.99 -1.85 30.46
N VAL A 5 22.28 -0.85 29.89
CA VAL A 5 20.81 -0.68 30.07
C VAL A 5 20.00 -1.42 29.01
N SER A 6 20.64 -2.01 28.00
CA SER A 6 20.01 -2.79 26.94
C SER A 6 20.75 -4.09 26.66
N SER A 7 20.03 -5.12 26.23
CA SER A 7 20.63 -6.38 25.79
C SER A 7 21.18 -6.27 24.37
N LYS A 8 22.02 -7.24 23.96
CA LYS A 8 22.28 -7.47 22.55
C LYS A 8 20.98 -7.92 21.87
N PRO A 9 20.83 -7.66 20.56
CA PRO A 9 19.71 -8.20 19.80
C PRO A 9 19.62 -9.72 19.95
N VAL A 10 18.40 -10.23 20.10
CA VAL A 10 18.11 -11.66 20.08
C VAL A 10 17.42 -11.95 18.75
N THR A 11 18.03 -12.84 17.95
CA THR A 11 17.40 -13.31 16.71
C THR A 11 16.45 -14.44 17.04
N ILE A 12 15.21 -14.34 16.57
CA ILE A 12 14.21 -15.38 16.66
C ILE A 12 13.99 -15.90 15.26
N ASP A 13 14.33 -17.17 15.03
CA ASP A 13 14.16 -17.82 13.75
C ASP A 13 12.87 -18.64 13.74
N PHE A 14 12.01 -18.38 12.77
CA PHE A 14 10.75 -19.11 12.57
C PHE A 14 10.95 -20.13 11.45
N SER A 15 11.33 -21.34 11.79
CA SER A 15 11.42 -22.46 10.86
C SER A 15 10.29 -23.46 11.04
N GLY A 16 9.98 -24.23 9.99
CA GLY A 16 8.97 -25.32 10.07
C GLY A 16 7.51 -24.84 10.10
N LEU A 17 7.22 -23.65 9.62
CA LEU A 17 5.85 -23.08 9.59
C LEU A 17 4.96 -23.64 8.48
N THR A 18 5.37 -24.71 7.81
CA THR A 18 4.62 -25.36 6.70
C THR A 18 3.29 -25.96 7.13
N ASP A 19 3.15 -26.26 8.42
CA ASP A 19 1.94 -26.90 8.99
C ASP A 19 0.89 -25.89 9.44
N LEU A 20 1.18 -24.60 9.35
CA LEU A 20 0.20 -23.55 9.66
C LEU A 20 -0.82 -23.45 8.51
N GLU A 21 -2.08 -23.26 8.85
CA GLU A 21 -3.12 -22.98 7.87
C GLU A 21 -2.86 -21.62 7.20
N ILE A 22 -3.11 -21.57 5.88
CA ILE A 22 -2.98 -20.33 5.11
C ILE A 22 -4.00 -19.32 5.65
N ASP A 23 -3.56 -18.07 5.83
CA ASP A 23 -4.35 -16.92 6.31
C ASP A 23 -4.87 -17.04 7.76
N ALA A 24 -4.54 -18.12 8.48
CA ALA A 24 -4.79 -18.19 9.91
C ALA A 24 -3.75 -17.39 10.71
N GLY A 25 -4.21 -16.68 11.74
CA GLY A 25 -3.34 -15.97 12.68
C GLY A 25 -2.99 -16.84 13.89
N TYR A 26 -1.70 -16.98 14.17
CA TYR A 26 -1.21 -17.71 15.33
C TYR A 26 -0.53 -16.75 16.31
N LEU A 27 -0.82 -16.88 17.59
CA LEU A 27 -0.18 -16.10 18.63
C LEU A 27 1.00 -16.88 19.21
N LEU A 28 2.21 -16.34 19.07
CA LEU A 28 3.42 -16.92 19.64
C LEU A 28 3.87 -16.07 20.83
N PRO A 29 3.57 -16.47 22.09
CA PRO A 29 4.07 -15.78 23.26
C PRO A 29 5.52 -16.19 23.54
N ILE A 30 6.41 -15.23 23.68
CA ILE A 30 7.78 -15.41 24.14
C ILE A 30 7.90 -14.78 25.51
N THR A 31 8.15 -15.60 26.52
CA THR A 31 8.18 -15.19 27.92
C THR A 31 9.58 -15.30 28.50
N ILE A 32 10.02 -14.30 29.24
CA ILE A 32 11.23 -14.40 30.05
C ILE A 32 10.90 -15.29 31.27
N ASP A 33 11.42 -16.50 31.27
CA ASP A 33 11.15 -17.48 32.34
C ASP A 33 11.95 -17.16 33.60
N GLN A 34 13.25 -16.98 33.47
CA GLN A 34 14.16 -16.70 34.58
C GLN A 34 15.17 -15.61 34.24
N VAL A 35 15.50 -14.81 35.25
CA VAL A 35 16.57 -13.81 35.18
C VAL A 35 17.57 -14.12 36.29
N SER A 36 18.85 -14.34 35.93
CA SER A 36 19.91 -14.55 36.91
C SER A 36 20.44 -13.22 37.48
N GLY A 37 21.03 -13.25 38.67
CA GLY A 37 21.67 -12.07 39.26
C GLY A 37 20.82 -11.21 40.16
N GLY A 38 19.71 -11.76 40.72
CA GLY A 38 18.89 -11.07 41.72
C GLY A 38 18.00 -9.96 41.20
N MET A 39 17.89 -9.83 39.89
CA MET A 39 16.95 -8.89 39.25
C MET A 39 15.57 -9.54 39.07
N GLY A 40 14.51 -8.78 39.33
CA GLY A 40 13.14 -9.19 39.08
C GLY A 40 12.66 -8.77 37.65
N THR A 41 11.70 -9.51 37.13
CA THR A 41 10.98 -9.11 35.91
C THR A 41 9.73 -8.33 36.27
N LEU A 42 9.45 -7.25 35.54
CA LEU A 42 8.15 -6.57 35.65
C LEU A 42 7.06 -7.46 35.05
N GLY A 43 6.03 -7.80 35.84
CA GLY A 43 4.97 -8.75 35.46
C GLY A 43 4.26 -8.38 34.12
N GLY A 44 4.04 -7.11 33.86
CA GLY A 44 3.39 -6.63 32.63
C GLY A 44 4.30 -6.59 31.40
N SER A 45 5.62 -6.80 31.54
CA SER A 45 6.61 -6.74 30.44
C SER A 45 7.39 -8.05 30.29
N LYS A 46 6.90 -9.13 30.90
CA LYS A 46 7.55 -10.43 30.90
C LYS A 46 7.35 -11.21 29.59
N THR A 47 6.24 -10.96 28.90
CA THR A 47 5.85 -11.69 27.70
C THR A 47 5.66 -10.75 26.52
N ILE A 48 6.28 -11.09 25.38
CA ILE A 48 6.05 -10.47 24.10
C ILE A 48 5.27 -11.47 23.24
N CYS A 49 4.16 -11.05 22.65
CA CYS A 49 3.40 -11.89 21.74
C CYS A 49 3.69 -11.48 20.28
N TYR A 50 4.13 -12.45 19.49
CA TYR A 50 4.24 -12.28 18.04
C TYR A 50 2.99 -12.87 17.38
N VAL A 51 2.41 -12.14 16.43
CA VAL A 51 1.38 -12.69 15.56
C VAL A 51 2.11 -13.28 14.35
N VAL A 52 2.02 -14.59 14.20
CA VAL A 52 2.61 -15.31 13.06
C VAL A 52 1.47 -15.70 12.13
N ARG A 53 1.60 -15.33 10.86
CA ARG A 53 0.67 -15.73 9.80
C ARG A 53 1.44 -16.43 8.69
N ARG A 54 0.88 -17.52 8.20
CA ARG A 54 1.26 -18.06 6.91
C ARG A 54 0.35 -17.40 5.88
N SER A 55 0.82 -16.37 5.19
CA SER A 55 0.09 -15.82 4.04
C SER A 55 0.20 -16.77 2.84
N SER A 56 -0.80 -16.74 1.96
CA SER A 56 -0.63 -17.24 0.60
C SER A 56 0.58 -16.53 -0.01
N ALA A 57 1.56 -17.28 -0.50
CA ALA A 57 2.76 -16.69 -1.05
C ALA A 57 2.39 -15.81 -2.24
N ILE A 58 2.70 -14.53 -2.18
CA ILE A 58 2.63 -13.62 -3.34
C ILE A 58 3.86 -13.93 -4.18
N THR A 59 3.73 -14.90 -5.09
CA THR A 59 4.86 -15.41 -5.88
C THR A 59 5.24 -14.49 -7.03
N THR A 60 4.36 -13.57 -7.40
CA THR A 60 4.51 -12.69 -8.55
C THR A 60 4.04 -11.29 -8.19
N ALA A 61 4.67 -10.29 -8.78
CA ALA A 61 4.25 -8.90 -8.77
C ALA A 61 4.43 -8.35 -10.19
N VAL A 62 3.94 -7.14 -10.46
CA VAL A 62 4.20 -6.48 -11.74
C VAL A 62 5.20 -5.35 -11.55
N SER A 63 6.12 -5.21 -12.52
CA SER A 63 7.06 -4.09 -12.56
C SER A 63 6.39 -2.88 -13.20
N LEU A 64 6.51 -1.74 -12.54
CA LEU A 64 6.06 -0.44 -13.04
C LEU A 64 7.21 0.38 -13.64
N LYS A 65 8.42 -0.18 -13.73
CA LYS A 65 9.57 0.52 -14.30
C LYS A 65 9.30 0.88 -15.76
N ASN A 66 9.28 2.18 -16.06
CA ASN A 66 8.93 2.75 -17.38
C ASN A 66 7.57 2.24 -17.89
N ASN A 67 6.63 1.99 -17.00
CA ASN A 67 5.31 1.49 -17.34
C ASN A 67 4.27 1.87 -16.27
N PHE A 68 3.01 1.64 -16.56
CA PHE A 68 1.89 1.83 -15.65
C PHE A 68 0.67 1.08 -16.18
N PHE A 69 -0.42 1.06 -15.40
CA PHE A 69 -1.68 0.47 -15.81
C PHE A 69 -2.79 1.50 -15.86
N GLU A 70 -3.62 1.39 -16.88
CA GLU A 70 -4.87 2.13 -17.07
C GLU A 70 -6.04 1.21 -16.72
N VAL A 71 -7.12 1.79 -16.22
CA VAL A 71 -8.34 1.06 -15.88
C VAL A 71 -9.48 1.60 -16.75
N PRO A 72 -9.71 1.07 -17.95
CA PRO A 72 -10.74 1.58 -18.88
C PRO A 72 -12.15 1.55 -18.29
N GLY A 73 -12.40 0.61 -17.38
CA GLY A 73 -13.66 0.54 -16.62
C GLY A 73 -13.93 1.76 -15.75
N PHE A 74 -12.89 2.53 -15.37
CA PHE A 74 -13.03 3.80 -14.64
C PHE A 74 -13.12 5.03 -15.56
N ASP A 75 -13.17 4.83 -16.88
CA ASP A 75 -13.32 5.93 -17.78
C ASP A 75 -14.68 6.62 -17.63
N LYS A 76 -14.69 7.93 -17.87
CA LYS A 76 -15.90 8.73 -17.78
C LYS A 76 -17.00 8.18 -18.69
N GLY A 77 -18.12 7.79 -18.09
CA GLY A 77 -19.29 7.26 -18.80
C GLY A 77 -19.27 5.74 -18.99
N SER A 78 -18.26 5.05 -18.47
CA SER A 78 -18.31 3.60 -18.35
C SER A 78 -19.35 3.18 -17.30
N SER A 79 -20.16 2.17 -17.61
CA SER A 79 -21.15 1.61 -16.66
C SER A 79 -20.47 0.92 -15.47
N THR A 80 -19.26 0.43 -15.65
CA THR A 80 -18.49 -0.22 -14.58
C THR A 80 -17.85 0.77 -13.61
N ALA A 81 -17.82 2.07 -13.96
CA ALA A 81 -17.34 3.14 -13.08
C ALA A 81 -18.32 3.49 -11.95
N ASP A 82 -19.57 3.03 -12.01
CA ASP A 82 -20.59 3.38 -11.00
C ASP A 82 -20.18 2.95 -9.58
N VAL A 83 -19.44 1.85 -9.45
CA VAL A 83 -18.97 1.33 -8.15
C VAL A 83 -17.94 2.24 -7.46
N VAL A 84 -17.28 3.13 -8.21
CA VAL A 84 -16.26 4.07 -7.73
C VAL A 84 -16.68 5.53 -7.81
N ASN A 85 -17.97 5.77 -8.03
CA ASN A 85 -18.53 7.12 -8.09
C ASN A 85 -19.41 7.43 -6.88
N ASN A 86 -19.55 8.70 -6.57
CA ASN A 86 -20.32 9.22 -5.44
C ASN A 86 -19.93 8.60 -4.09
N MET A 87 -18.66 8.25 -3.92
CA MET A 87 -18.14 7.62 -2.70
C MET A 87 -17.99 8.66 -1.59
N LYS A 88 -18.60 8.41 -0.43
CA LYS A 88 -18.43 9.23 0.78
C LYS A 88 -17.20 8.81 1.57
N GLN A 89 -16.72 7.60 1.35
CA GLN A 89 -15.54 7.04 1.97
C GLN A 89 -14.67 6.40 0.90
N LEU A 90 -13.38 6.35 1.14
CA LEU A 90 -12.39 5.76 0.27
C LEU A 90 -11.36 5.01 1.10
N THR A 91 -10.94 3.85 0.63
CA THR A 91 -9.66 3.25 1.01
C THR A 91 -8.91 2.84 -0.26
N TYR A 92 -7.64 3.25 -0.35
CA TYR A 92 -6.67 2.69 -1.28
C TYR A 92 -5.70 1.79 -0.51
N GLU A 93 -5.40 0.63 -1.06
CA GLU A 93 -4.40 -0.30 -0.53
C GLU A 93 -3.52 -0.83 -1.67
N ALA A 94 -2.25 -1.04 -1.39
CA ALA A 94 -1.32 -1.73 -2.29
C ALA A 94 -0.16 -2.32 -1.49
N ILE A 95 0.49 -3.35 -2.03
CA ILE A 95 1.80 -3.78 -1.60
C ILE A 95 2.80 -3.29 -2.65
N ILE A 96 3.80 -2.54 -2.22
CA ILE A 96 4.79 -1.90 -3.09
C ILE A 96 6.21 -2.22 -2.66
N ARG A 97 7.13 -2.26 -3.63
CA ARG A 97 8.57 -2.19 -3.43
C ARG A 97 9.12 -1.11 -4.35
N VAL A 98 9.75 -0.09 -3.80
CA VAL A 98 10.34 0.99 -4.60
C VAL A 98 11.82 0.70 -4.78
N ASN A 99 12.27 0.62 -6.03
CA ASN A 99 13.67 0.35 -6.38
C ASN A 99 14.50 1.64 -6.46
N ASN A 100 13.86 2.74 -6.89
CA ASN A 100 14.49 4.06 -6.93
C ASN A 100 13.46 5.14 -6.58
N PHE A 101 13.69 5.86 -5.50
CA PHE A 101 12.91 7.06 -5.22
C PHE A 101 13.32 8.21 -6.11
N LYS A 102 12.37 9.02 -6.52
CA LYS A 102 12.64 10.23 -7.29
C LYS A 102 13.34 11.26 -6.40
N ASN A 103 14.48 11.79 -6.84
CA ASN A 103 15.31 12.66 -5.99
C ASN A 103 14.83 14.10 -5.85
N GLY A 104 13.61 14.43 -6.23
CA GLY A 104 12.97 15.71 -5.95
C GLY A 104 13.69 16.95 -6.51
N VAL A 105 14.50 16.80 -7.56
CA VAL A 105 15.23 17.92 -8.19
C VAL A 105 14.25 18.86 -8.89
N THR A 106 13.09 18.35 -9.29
CA THR A 106 12.02 19.15 -9.89
C THR A 106 10.68 18.89 -9.20
N ALA A 107 9.76 19.85 -9.24
CA ALA A 107 8.40 19.74 -8.72
C ALA A 107 7.55 18.63 -9.38
N ARG A 108 8.12 17.85 -10.30
CA ARG A 108 7.44 16.79 -11.06
C ARG A 108 7.84 15.38 -10.61
N GLU A 109 8.86 15.26 -9.78
CA GLU A 109 9.42 13.97 -9.39
C GLU A 109 8.68 13.40 -8.19
N ILE A 110 7.61 12.69 -8.47
CA ILE A 110 6.85 11.91 -7.49
C ILE A 110 6.81 10.44 -7.93
N SER A 111 6.61 9.53 -6.99
CA SER A 111 6.33 8.13 -7.29
C SER A 111 4.86 7.85 -7.03
N THR A 112 4.07 7.75 -8.10
CA THR A 112 2.63 7.52 -7.98
C THR A 112 2.34 6.06 -7.68
N ILE A 113 1.51 5.80 -6.66
CA ILE A 113 0.98 4.48 -6.37
C ILE A 113 -0.30 4.26 -7.18
N MET A 114 -1.31 5.08 -6.95
CA MET A 114 -2.58 5.04 -7.70
C MET A 114 -3.38 6.32 -7.52
N GLY A 115 -4.32 6.55 -8.42
CA GLY A 115 -5.30 7.63 -8.30
C GLY A 115 -5.37 8.55 -9.51
N ILE A 116 -5.96 9.73 -9.31
CA ILE A 116 -6.17 10.76 -10.33
C ILE A 116 -5.39 12.01 -9.94
N GLU A 117 -4.54 12.48 -10.85
CA GLU A 117 -3.72 13.68 -10.65
C GLU A 117 -4.59 14.91 -10.31
N GLN A 118 -4.10 15.71 -9.33
CA GLN A 118 -4.74 16.92 -8.83
C GLN A 118 -6.17 16.73 -8.29
N TYR A 119 -6.60 15.49 -8.10
CA TYR A 119 -7.94 15.20 -7.57
C TYR A 119 -7.89 14.24 -6.38
N CYS A 120 -7.47 13.01 -6.58
CA CYS A 120 -7.44 12.00 -5.52
C CYS A 120 -6.29 11.04 -5.78
N LEU A 121 -5.11 11.35 -5.23
CA LEU A 121 -3.84 10.70 -5.59
C LEU A 121 -3.10 10.19 -4.35
N PHE A 122 -2.76 8.92 -4.36
CA PHE A 122 -1.86 8.29 -3.39
C PHE A 122 -0.48 8.10 -4.01
N ARG A 123 0.55 8.61 -3.36
CA ARG A 123 1.89 8.74 -3.93
C ARG A 123 3.00 8.79 -2.88
N LEU A 124 4.24 8.81 -3.34
CA LEU A 124 5.44 9.09 -2.56
C LEU A 124 6.11 10.36 -3.09
N GLY A 125 6.57 11.21 -2.18
CA GLY A 125 7.27 12.44 -2.51
C GLY A 125 6.42 13.55 -3.11
N ASP A 126 6.99 14.72 -3.19
CA ASP A 126 6.51 15.91 -3.91
C ASP A 126 7.56 17.02 -3.79
N ALA A 127 7.37 18.16 -4.47
CA ALA A 127 8.17 19.36 -4.26
C ALA A 127 8.14 19.80 -2.79
N GLY A 128 9.32 19.83 -2.16
CA GLY A 128 9.46 20.19 -0.74
C GLY A 128 9.12 19.08 0.25
N PHE A 129 8.91 17.86 -0.21
CA PHE A 129 8.65 16.68 0.62
C PHE A 129 9.73 15.62 0.38
N PRO A 130 10.07 14.80 1.39
CA PRO A 130 10.94 13.67 1.19
C PRO A 130 10.42 12.72 0.11
N ALA A 131 11.27 12.28 -0.81
CA ALA A 131 10.89 11.38 -1.90
C ALA A 131 10.35 10.02 -1.41
N GLN A 132 10.77 9.59 -0.21
CA GLN A 132 10.40 8.33 0.42
C GLN A 132 9.14 8.40 1.27
N GLN A 133 8.57 9.60 1.43
CA GLN A 133 7.41 9.79 2.31
C GLN A 133 6.10 9.56 1.55
N LEU A 134 5.21 8.75 2.12
CA LEU A 134 3.84 8.60 1.64
C LEU A 134 3.07 9.92 1.76
N GLN A 135 2.28 10.21 0.74
CA GLN A 135 1.42 11.39 0.70
C GLN A 135 0.10 11.05 0.00
N PHE A 136 -0.98 11.53 0.57
CA PHE A 136 -2.30 11.57 -0.06
C PHE A 136 -2.64 13.00 -0.42
N SER A 137 -3.10 13.22 -1.64
CA SER A 137 -3.54 14.52 -2.13
C SER A 137 -4.97 14.43 -2.62
N CYS A 138 -5.88 15.16 -1.99
CA CYS A 138 -7.27 15.26 -2.43
C CYS A 138 -7.59 16.73 -2.72
N ASN A 139 -8.03 17.02 -3.97
CA ASN A 139 -8.28 18.38 -4.45
C ASN A 139 -7.11 19.34 -4.16
N GLU A 140 -5.89 18.87 -4.43
CA GLU A 140 -4.63 19.61 -4.21
C GLU A 140 -4.27 19.85 -2.74
N ILE A 141 -5.10 19.42 -1.78
CA ILE A 141 -4.75 19.43 -0.35
C ILE A 141 -3.86 18.22 -0.06
N LYS A 142 -2.64 18.49 0.41
CA LYS A 142 -1.61 17.46 0.63
C LYS A 142 -1.55 17.03 2.09
N PHE A 143 -1.44 15.73 2.32
CA PHE A 143 -1.34 15.14 3.64
C PHE A 143 -0.42 13.90 3.59
N PRO A 144 0.46 13.66 4.58
CA PRO A 144 0.86 14.56 5.68
C PRO A 144 1.81 15.68 5.22
N ASN A 145 2.16 16.57 6.15
CA ASN A 145 3.28 17.50 5.95
C ASN A 145 4.61 16.73 5.90
N ALA A 146 5.67 17.40 5.40
CA ALA A 146 7.00 16.81 5.31
C ALA A 146 7.52 16.35 6.68
N ASP A 147 7.94 15.08 6.78
CA ASP A 147 8.38 14.46 8.02
C ASP A 147 9.45 13.38 7.72
N ASN A 148 10.70 13.68 8.04
CA ASN A 148 11.84 12.78 7.82
C ASN A 148 11.86 11.56 8.75
N SER A 149 10.93 11.43 9.67
CA SER A 149 10.79 10.23 10.52
C SER A 149 9.88 9.15 9.93
N LYS A 150 9.24 9.42 8.77
CA LYS A 150 8.20 8.58 8.15
C LYS A 150 8.58 8.15 6.73
N LEU A 151 9.80 7.65 6.57
CA LEU A 151 10.37 7.33 5.27
C LEU A 151 10.37 5.82 5.02
N LEU A 152 9.96 5.41 3.83
CA LEU A 152 10.15 4.06 3.33
C LEU A 152 11.59 3.88 2.84
N GLN A 153 12.05 2.64 2.75
CA GLN A 153 13.40 2.28 2.29
C GLN A 153 13.35 1.65 0.89
N GLU A 154 14.38 1.88 0.09
CA GLU A 154 14.53 1.23 -1.21
C GLU A 154 14.70 -0.27 -1.08
N GLY A 155 14.09 -1.01 -2.01
CA GLY A 155 14.19 -2.46 -2.09
C GLY A 155 13.37 -3.24 -1.06
N GLU A 156 12.71 -2.57 -0.10
CA GLU A 156 11.87 -3.21 0.90
C GLU A 156 10.40 -3.23 0.46
N TRP A 157 9.70 -4.34 0.78
CA TRP A 157 8.27 -4.46 0.56
C TRP A 157 7.49 -3.84 1.72
N TYR A 158 6.46 -3.06 1.38
CA TYR A 158 5.53 -2.45 2.33
C TYR A 158 4.09 -2.64 1.86
N HIS A 159 3.21 -3.01 2.78
CA HIS A 159 1.79 -2.75 2.59
C HIS A 159 1.51 -1.30 2.94
N VAL A 160 0.94 -0.57 2.00
CA VAL A 160 0.59 0.85 2.19
C VAL A 160 -0.89 1.06 1.94
N ALA A 161 -1.51 1.85 2.80
CA ALA A 161 -2.92 2.19 2.66
C ALA A 161 -3.19 3.64 3.04
N VAL A 162 -4.24 4.21 2.45
CA VAL A 162 -4.83 5.46 2.89
C VAL A 162 -6.34 5.29 2.96
N THR A 163 -6.93 5.73 4.07
CA THR A 163 -8.38 5.79 4.25
C THR A 163 -8.83 7.25 4.32
N PHE A 164 -10.00 7.55 3.77
CA PHE A 164 -10.56 8.88 3.80
C PHE A 164 -12.08 8.84 3.94
N ASP A 165 -12.61 9.56 4.93
CA ASP A 165 -14.04 9.81 5.12
C ASP A 165 -14.32 11.27 4.78
N THR A 166 -15.05 11.51 3.70
CA THR A 166 -15.31 12.86 3.20
C THR A 166 -16.29 13.63 4.10
N GLU A 167 -17.24 12.95 4.75
CA GLU A 167 -18.24 13.59 5.62
C GLU A 167 -17.64 13.95 6.98
N LYS A 168 -16.84 13.02 7.57
CA LYS A 168 -16.10 13.28 8.81
C LYS A 168 -14.85 14.12 8.58
N LYS A 169 -14.41 14.23 7.32
CA LYS A 169 -13.17 14.93 6.92
C LYS A 169 -11.93 14.41 7.62
N VAL A 170 -11.80 13.09 7.70
CA VAL A 170 -10.68 12.40 8.33
C VAL A 170 -9.92 11.59 7.29
N ALA A 171 -8.61 11.75 7.22
CA ALA A 171 -7.75 10.88 6.43
C ALA A 171 -6.65 10.26 7.28
N VAL A 172 -6.32 8.98 7.00
CA VAL A 172 -5.32 8.22 7.74
C VAL A 172 -4.46 7.44 6.76
N ILE A 173 -3.14 7.51 6.92
CA ILE A 173 -2.17 6.69 6.17
C ILE A 173 -1.67 5.59 7.08
N TYR A 174 -1.57 4.38 6.51
CA TYR A 174 -1.06 3.19 7.19
C TYR A 174 0.14 2.62 6.43
N VAL A 175 1.08 2.07 7.19
CA VAL A 175 2.20 1.27 6.69
C VAL A 175 2.21 -0.03 7.48
N ASP A 176 2.24 -1.17 6.77
CA ASP A 176 2.19 -2.52 7.34
C ASP A 176 1.07 -2.69 8.39
N GLY A 177 -0.12 -2.19 8.01
CA GLY A 177 -1.32 -2.25 8.83
C GLY A 177 -1.31 -1.36 10.07
N ARG A 178 -0.34 -0.46 10.23
CA ARG A 178 -0.22 0.43 11.39
C ARG A 178 -0.40 1.88 10.97
N GLU A 179 -1.17 2.64 11.76
CA GLU A 179 -1.34 4.08 11.54
C GLU A 179 0.02 4.79 11.57
N GLN A 180 0.36 5.47 10.48
CA GLN A 180 1.56 6.30 10.39
C GLN A 180 1.25 7.79 10.51
N SER A 181 0.13 8.22 9.94
CA SER A 181 -0.26 9.63 9.91
C SER A 181 -1.77 9.76 9.90
N ARG A 182 -2.29 10.78 10.60
CA ARG A 182 -3.72 11.12 10.67
C ARG A 182 -3.91 12.62 10.53
N ILE A 183 -4.98 13.01 9.87
CA ILE A 183 -5.44 14.41 9.81
C ILE A 183 -6.95 14.47 10.01
N GLU A 184 -7.39 15.46 10.76
CA GLU A 184 -8.77 15.85 10.92
C GLU A 184 -9.04 17.13 10.10
N ASP A 185 -10.30 17.42 9.77
CA ASP A 185 -10.75 18.53 8.93
C ASP A 185 -10.08 18.58 7.54
N TYR A 186 -9.93 17.40 6.94
CA TYR A 186 -9.31 17.22 5.63
C TYR A 186 -10.34 17.20 4.50
N GLY A 187 -10.09 17.95 3.45
CA GLY A 187 -10.93 17.95 2.24
C GLY A 187 -12.20 18.83 2.37
N GLU A 188 -13.01 18.81 1.33
CA GLU A 188 -14.16 19.74 1.16
C GLU A 188 -15.51 19.13 1.55
N GLY A 189 -15.57 17.89 2.00
CA GLY A 189 -16.83 17.20 2.32
C GLY A 189 -17.62 16.74 1.08
N LYS A 190 -16.99 16.73 -0.09
CA LYS A 190 -17.61 16.29 -1.34
C LYS A 190 -17.34 14.82 -1.61
N PRO A 191 -18.28 14.07 -2.17
CA PRO A 191 -18.06 12.68 -2.61
C PRO A 191 -16.93 12.57 -3.63
N ILE A 192 -16.26 11.44 -3.63
CA ILE A 192 -15.19 11.10 -4.58
C ILE A 192 -15.79 10.35 -5.78
N ASN A 193 -15.31 10.68 -6.97
CA ASN A 193 -15.69 10.04 -8.22
C ASN A 193 -14.40 9.65 -8.96
N LEU A 194 -14.07 8.37 -8.99
CA LEU A 194 -12.89 7.90 -9.71
C LEU A 194 -13.19 7.61 -11.20
N GLY A 195 -14.47 7.44 -11.55
CA GLY A 195 -14.94 7.33 -12.93
C GLY A 195 -15.04 8.70 -13.61
N MET A 196 -13.96 9.48 -13.59
CA MET A 196 -13.92 10.82 -14.15
C MET A 196 -12.58 11.15 -14.79
N GLN A 197 -12.59 12.17 -15.64
CA GLN A 197 -11.39 12.84 -16.11
C GLN A 197 -11.28 14.21 -15.41
N ASN A 198 -10.19 14.42 -14.66
CA ASN A 198 -9.91 15.71 -14.09
C ASN A 198 -9.03 16.51 -15.07
N ARG A 199 -9.51 17.69 -15.52
CA ARG A 199 -8.79 18.60 -16.43
C ARG A 199 -8.34 17.99 -17.77
N GLY A 200 -9.02 16.96 -18.26
CA GLY A 200 -8.74 16.31 -19.54
C GLY A 200 -8.42 14.82 -19.43
N LYS A 201 -8.20 14.18 -20.57
CA LYS A 201 -8.01 12.72 -20.66
C LYS A 201 -6.78 12.19 -19.95
N ASP A 202 -5.78 13.03 -19.73
CA ASP A 202 -4.52 12.59 -19.09
C ASP A 202 -4.64 12.46 -17.57
N PHE A 203 -5.69 13.02 -16.98
CA PHE A 203 -5.99 12.96 -15.55
C PHE A 203 -7.13 11.99 -15.26
N MET A 204 -6.93 10.73 -15.66
CA MET A 204 -7.79 9.60 -15.33
C MET A 204 -7.14 8.77 -14.23
N PHE A 205 -7.89 7.84 -13.66
CA PHE A 205 -7.34 6.89 -12.70
C PHE A 205 -6.28 6.01 -13.36
N LYS A 206 -5.12 5.93 -12.73
CA LYS A 206 -4.01 5.08 -13.16
C LYS A 206 -3.36 4.42 -11.94
N ILE A 207 -2.69 3.30 -12.18
CA ILE A 207 -1.86 2.59 -11.21
C ILE A 207 -0.42 2.76 -11.66
N GLY A 208 0.42 3.35 -10.81
CA GLY A 208 1.84 3.54 -11.07
C GLY A 208 2.21 4.83 -11.79
N HIS A 209 1.24 5.65 -12.20
CA HIS A 209 1.50 6.92 -12.91
C HIS A 209 0.35 7.92 -12.70
N SER A 210 0.56 9.23 -12.90
CA SER A 210 -0.50 10.20 -12.67
C SER A 210 -0.58 11.35 -13.67
N TYR A 211 0.52 11.79 -14.26
CA TYR A 211 0.57 13.01 -15.05
C TYR A 211 1.62 12.92 -16.16
N GLY A 212 1.37 13.69 -17.23
CA GLY A 212 2.31 13.83 -18.34
C GLY A 212 1.92 13.04 -19.57
N GLU A 213 2.70 13.21 -20.62
CA GLU A 213 2.59 12.41 -21.83
C GLU A 213 2.85 10.93 -21.52
N PRO A 214 2.30 10.00 -22.26
CA PRO A 214 2.49 8.56 -22.03
C PRO A 214 3.96 8.11 -21.93
N THR A 215 4.87 8.89 -22.46
CA THR A 215 6.32 8.67 -22.43
C THR A 215 7.06 9.47 -21.36
N ASP A 216 6.36 10.31 -20.60
CA ASP A 216 6.94 11.06 -19.47
C ASP A 216 6.80 10.25 -18.17
N PHE A 217 7.84 9.54 -17.81
CA PHE A 217 7.89 8.71 -16.60
C PHE A 217 8.35 9.47 -15.34
N SER A 218 8.35 10.80 -15.35
CA SER A 218 8.77 11.60 -14.18
C SER A 218 7.93 11.36 -12.92
N ARG A 219 6.67 10.92 -13.09
CA ARG A 219 5.73 10.64 -11.98
C ARG A 219 5.39 9.17 -11.79
N GLN A 220 6.16 8.33 -12.43
CA GLN A 220 6.01 6.89 -12.35
C GLN A 220 6.65 6.34 -11.06
N LEU A 221 6.07 5.28 -10.51
CA LEU A 221 6.69 4.46 -9.48
C LEU A 221 7.74 3.55 -10.14
N ASP A 222 9.02 3.76 -9.83
CA ASP A 222 10.09 2.84 -10.25
C ASP A 222 10.21 1.71 -9.24
N GLY A 223 9.47 0.64 -9.45
CA GLY A 223 9.37 -0.46 -8.51
C GLY A 223 8.38 -1.53 -8.95
N GLU A 224 7.93 -2.32 -8.01
CA GLU A 224 6.94 -3.37 -8.18
C GLU A 224 5.71 -3.10 -7.33
N ILE A 225 4.57 -3.63 -7.80
CA ILE A 225 3.29 -3.51 -7.12
C ILE A 225 2.49 -4.82 -7.20
N CYS A 226 1.74 -5.12 -6.16
CA CYS A 226 0.73 -6.17 -6.12
C CYS A 226 -0.36 -5.85 -5.09
N GLU A 227 -1.42 -6.67 -5.01
CA GLU A 227 -2.52 -6.53 -4.04
C GLU A 227 -3.14 -5.14 -4.03
N VAL A 228 -3.39 -4.57 -5.21
CA VAL A 228 -3.95 -3.22 -5.36
C VAL A 228 -5.46 -3.24 -5.20
N ARG A 229 -6.01 -2.41 -4.32
CA ARG A 229 -7.43 -2.41 -3.97
C ARG A 229 -7.99 -1.01 -3.85
N VAL A 230 -9.22 -0.86 -4.30
CA VAL A 230 -10.04 0.35 -4.16
C VAL A 230 -11.33 0.00 -3.44
N TRP A 231 -11.63 0.73 -2.36
CA TRP A 231 -12.82 0.52 -1.53
C TRP A 231 -13.65 1.79 -1.44
N ASN A 232 -14.96 1.65 -1.36
CA ASN A 232 -15.90 2.75 -1.06
C ASN A 232 -16.28 2.83 0.42
N VAL A 233 -15.49 2.25 1.29
CA VAL A 233 -15.59 2.28 2.74
C VAL A 233 -14.26 2.73 3.35
N MET A 234 -14.32 3.38 4.51
CA MET A 234 -13.15 3.67 5.33
C MET A 234 -12.83 2.44 6.18
N ARG A 235 -11.82 1.66 5.76
CA ARG A 235 -11.39 0.47 6.50
C ARG A 235 -10.73 0.83 7.83
N THR A 236 -11.00 0.04 8.85
CA THR A 236 -10.34 0.16 10.15
C THR A 236 -8.90 -0.36 10.08
N GLN A 237 -8.05 0.08 11.01
CA GLN A 237 -6.69 -0.43 11.14
C GLN A 237 -6.64 -1.96 11.26
N GLN A 238 -7.57 -2.55 12.02
CA GLN A 238 -7.63 -4.00 12.21
C GLN A 238 -7.97 -4.73 10.91
N GLU A 239 -8.95 -4.26 10.16
CA GLU A 239 -9.30 -4.85 8.86
C GLU A 239 -8.16 -4.76 7.86
N ILE A 240 -7.43 -3.62 7.84
CA ILE A 240 -6.25 -3.44 6.98
C ILE A 240 -5.16 -4.43 7.41
N PHE A 241 -4.83 -4.47 8.72
CA PHE A 241 -3.80 -5.35 9.26
C PHE A 241 -4.11 -6.83 8.99
N ASP A 242 -5.36 -7.23 9.20
CA ASP A 242 -5.79 -8.62 9.04
C ASP A 242 -5.79 -9.08 7.58
N ASN A 243 -5.91 -8.18 6.63
CA ASN A 243 -6.09 -8.50 5.21
C ASN A 243 -4.98 -7.92 4.31
N MET A 244 -3.81 -7.57 4.85
CA MET A 244 -2.72 -6.98 4.04
C MET A 244 -2.38 -7.80 2.79
N TYR A 245 -2.31 -9.12 2.91
CA TYR A 245 -1.79 -10.01 1.87
C TYR A 245 -2.88 -10.74 1.08
N ASN A 246 -4.11 -10.67 1.50
CA ASN A 246 -5.25 -11.28 0.81
C ASN A 246 -6.56 -10.73 1.36
N VAL A 247 -7.58 -10.64 0.51
CA VAL A 247 -8.95 -10.30 0.89
C VAL A 247 -9.92 -11.13 0.07
N ASP A 248 -11.07 -11.48 0.64
CA ASP A 248 -12.15 -12.10 -0.12
C ASP A 248 -12.68 -11.08 -1.15
N PRO A 249 -12.61 -11.38 -2.47
CA PRO A 249 -13.12 -10.48 -3.50
C PRO A 249 -14.59 -10.09 -3.35
N ALA A 250 -15.38 -10.89 -2.62
CA ALA A 250 -16.79 -10.60 -2.35
C ALA A 250 -17.01 -9.69 -1.13
N THR A 251 -15.93 -9.19 -0.50
CA THR A 251 -16.04 -8.33 0.68
C THR A 251 -16.80 -7.04 0.35
N THR A 252 -17.81 -6.74 1.16
CA THR A 252 -18.64 -5.55 0.98
C THR A 252 -17.78 -4.28 0.99
N GLY A 253 -18.01 -3.41 -0.01
CA GLY A 253 -17.29 -2.15 -0.17
C GLY A 253 -16.02 -2.24 -0.99
N LEU A 254 -15.58 -3.43 -1.40
CA LEU A 254 -14.48 -3.61 -2.34
C LEU A 254 -14.97 -3.30 -3.76
N CYS A 255 -14.45 -2.24 -4.36
CA CYS A 255 -14.87 -1.74 -5.68
C CYS A 255 -14.03 -2.30 -6.82
N ALA A 256 -12.73 -2.51 -6.58
CA ALA A 256 -11.81 -3.14 -7.53
C ALA A 256 -10.64 -3.78 -6.78
N TYR A 257 -10.15 -4.89 -7.32
CA TYR A 257 -9.06 -5.65 -6.73
C TYR A 257 -8.19 -6.30 -7.80
N TRP A 258 -6.99 -5.79 -7.99
CA TRP A 258 -5.98 -6.35 -8.89
C TRP A 258 -4.88 -7.00 -8.07
N LYS A 259 -4.75 -8.31 -8.17
CA LYS A 259 -3.69 -9.05 -7.45
C LYS A 259 -2.33 -8.82 -8.05
N PHE A 260 -2.26 -8.58 -9.37
CA PHE A 260 -1.01 -8.53 -10.13
C PHE A 260 -0.16 -9.78 -9.93
N ASN A 261 -0.79 -10.94 -9.99
CA ASN A 261 -0.16 -12.24 -9.80
C ASN A 261 -0.27 -13.15 -11.03
N GLU A 262 -0.70 -12.61 -12.17
CA GLU A 262 -0.93 -13.32 -13.42
C GLU A 262 0.38 -13.94 -13.96
N GLY A 263 1.52 -13.28 -13.75
CA GLY A 263 2.83 -13.77 -14.19
C GLY A 263 3.07 -13.71 -15.69
N HIS A 264 2.10 -13.27 -16.46
CA HIS A 264 2.16 -13.15 -17.92
C HIS A 264 1.04 -12.27 -18.46
N GLY A 265 1.16 -11.85 -19.72
CA GLY A 265 0.14 -11.03 -20.38
C GLY A 265 0.19 -9.57 -19.97
N ASP A 266 -0.79 -8.82 -20.45
CA ASP A 266 -0.85 -7.36 -20.42
C ASP A 266 -2.08 -6.83 -19.67
N ILE A 267 -2.86 -7.71 -19.07
CA ILE A 267 -4.09 -7.41 -18.33
C ILE A 267 -3.96 -7.99 -16.94
N ALA A 268 -4.25 -7.17 -15.93
CA ALA A 268 -4.49 -7.60 -14.57
C ALA A 268 -6.01 -7.66 -14.34
N GLU A 269 -6.50 -8.83 -13.95
CA GLU A 269 -7.92 -9.10 -13.75
C GLU A 269 -8.46 -8.35 -12.52
N ASP A 270 -9.68 -7.79 -12.65
CA ASP A 270 -10.44 -7.31 -11.50
C ASP A 270 -11.16 -8.48 -10.81
N TYR A 271 -10.58 -8.95 -9.73
CA TYR A 271 -11.08 -10.10 -8.96
C TYR A 271 -12.44 -9.87 -8.30
N THR A 272 -12.96 -8.63 -8.24
CA THR A 272 -14.30 -8.35 -7.71
C THR A 272 -15.41 -8.78 -8.66
N GLY A 273 -15.09 -8.98 -9.93
CA GLY A 273 -16.07 -9.28 -10.97
C GLY A 273 -16.87 -8.06 -11.45
N HIS A 274 -16.50 -6.84 -11.05
CA HIS A 274 -17.14 -5.62 -11.58
C HIS A 274 -16.70 -5.27 -13.01
N GLY A 275 -15.66 -5.96 -13.54
CA GLY A 275 -15.19 -5.78 -14.92
C GLY A 275 -14.29 -4.57 -15.11
N ASN A 276 -13.55 -4.19 -14.08
CA ASN A 276 -12.61 -3.09 -14.09
C ASN A 276 -11.16 -3.57 -14.24
N ASP A 277 -10.89 -4.44 -15.22
CA ASP A 277 -9.56 -4.94 -15.49
C ASP A 277 -8.58 -3.80 -15.76
N ALA A 278 -7.33 -3.96 -15.28
CA ALA A 278 -6.26 -3.01 -15.52
C ALA A 278 -5.39 -3.46 -16.70
N HIS A 279 -5.15 -2.55 -17.63
CA HIS A 279 -4.41 -2.79 -18.86
C HIS A 279 -3.05 -2.09 -18.79
N VAL A 280 -1.99 -2.82 -19.12
CA VAL A 280 -0.66 -2.24 -19.19
C VAL A 280 -0.59 -1.19 -20.29
N HIS A 281 0.08 -0.07 -20.04
CA HIS A 281 0.22 1.00 -21.03
C HIS A 281 1.21 0.63 -22.13
N ILE A 282 2.35 0.01 -21.80
CA ILE A 282 3.36 -0.45 -22.76
C ILE A 282 3.51 -1.97 -22.65
N SER A 283 3.09 -2.68 -23.71
CA SER A 283 3.25 -4.12 -23.85
C SER A 283 4.70 -4.50 -24.23
N PRO A 284 5.25 -5.60 -23.71
CA PRO A 284 4.65 -6.48 -22.70
C PRO A 284 4.83 -5.97 -21.27
N ALA A 285 3.90 -6.33 -20.38
CA ALA A 285 4.11 -6.18 -18.95
C ALA A 285 5.25 -7.09 -18.47
N VAL A 286 5.98 -6.63 -17.45
CA VAL A 286 7.09 -7.38 -16.85
C VAL A 286 6.68 -7.90 -15.47
N TRP A 287 6.79 -9.21 -15.27
CA TRP A 287 6.33 -9.92 -14.07
C TRP A 287 7.50 -10.50 -13.27
N PRO A 288 8.15 -9.70 -12.42
CA PRO A 288 9.19 -10.20 -11.54
C PRO A 288 8.61 -11.10 -10.44
N GLN A 289 9.52 -11.79 -9.76
CA GLN A 289 9.19 -12.52 -8.57
C GLN A 289 8.59 -11.58 -7.50
N GLY A 290 7.54 -12.05 -6.83
CA GLY A 290 6.86 -11.33 -5.77
C GLY A 290 7.60 -11.38 -4.42
N ILE A 291 6.83 -11.37 -3.35
CA ILE A 291 7.38 -11.45 -2.00
C ILE A 291 7.80 -12.89 -1.73
N GLU A 292 9.09 -13.18 -1.80
CA GLU A 292 9.60 -14.40 -1.20
C GLU A 292 9.51 -14.32 0.31
N VAL A 293 8.91 -15.33 0.91
CA VAL A 293 9.16 -15.65 2.31
C VAL A 293 10.55 -16.28 2.39
N THR A 294 11.57 -15.54 2.02
CA THR A 294 12.95 -15.96 2.23
C THR A 294 13.30 -15.67 3.68
N GLN A 295 13.69 -16.71 4.41
CA GLN A 295 14.53 -16.56 5.58
C GLN A 295 15.70 -15.64 5.19
N LYS A 296 15.63 -14.37 5.60
CA LYS A 296 16.81 -13.51 5.54
C LYS A 296 17.76 -14.04 6.61
N ASN A 297 18.66 -14.96 6.23
CA ASN A 297 19.89 -15.18 6.97
C ASN A 297 20.67 -13.87 6.87
N LYS A 298 20.46 -12.99 7.85
CA LYS A 298 21.38 -11.89 8.08
C LYS A 298 22.60 -12.49 8.78
N GLU A 299 23.68 -12.65 8.02
CA GLU A 299 25.03 -12.81 8.58
C GLU A 299 25.44 -11.60 9.45
#